data_dddde766a33e95624f8a117985de7921
#
_entry.id   dddde766a33e95624f8a117985de7921
#
_cell.length_a   1.000
_cell.length_b   1.000
_cell.length_c   1.000
_cell.angle_alpha   90.00
_cell.angle_beta   90.00
_cell.angle_gamma   90.00
#
_symmetry.space_group_name_H-M   'P 1'
#
loop_
_entity.id
_entity.type
_entity.pdbx_description
1 polymer ?
#
loop_
_entity_poly.entity_id
_entity_poly.type
_entity_poly.pdbx_seq_one_letter_code
_entity_poly.pdbx_strand_id
1 'polypeptide(L)'
;VAERNGRSYAARQFHEGALRVLRPHYLDRSGQVTYTVVNPGGAYLGADAYLLDVAVERDASLVLTTQSATKVYRTPQGPATQDMTVRLGPGSCLEHVPDQLIVYRGGSYLQRTRVDMDPAASLLLAEVVTPGWSPSGESFAYDELRLRTEVRVTPPEVPAPAAPDRGAPAAEAQDRPADPSHVPGGPDRAASSGGTGAAPAGERARRLVVDQLRIRPDVHGGMSGVGFMEGFSHTGQLLVADARLDDELYERLCELVDASGTHSGITRAGAGEPYGVRCVCVRSLAHSTSAITALHRAVVDELRQRWRGQSPLRLRKY
;
A
#
# COMPACT_ATOMS: atom_id res chain seq x y z
N VAL A 1 2.94 8.03 -8.57
CA VAL A 1 2.90 7.39 -9.90
C VAL A 1 1.70 7.95 -10.64
N ALA A 2 1.91 8.42 -11.87
CA ALA A 2 0.86 8.93 -12.77
C ALA A 2 0.80 8.06 -14.03
N GLU A 3 -0.29 8.21 -14.80
CA GLU A 3 -0.48 7.56 -16.09
C GLU A 3 -0.39 8.59 -17.22
N ARG A 4 0.17 8.19 -18.35
CA ARG A 4 0.16 8.95 -19.59
C ARG A 4 0.17 7.99 -20.79
N ASN A 5 -0.83 8.13 -21.66
CA ASN A 5 -0.97 7.34 -22.88
C ASN A 5 -0.95 5.81 -22.63
N GLY A 6 -1.67 5.34 -21.62
CA GLY A 6 -1.75 3.92 -21.25
C GLY A 6 -0.50 3.39 -20.52
N ARG A 7 0.41 4.27 -20.07
CA ARG A 7 1.64 3.87 -19.40
C ARG A 7 1.85 4.63 -18.10
N SER A 8 2.02 3.89 -17.02
CA SER A 8 2.29 4.44 -15.69
C SER A 8 3.77 4.77 -15.51
N TYR A 9 4.08 5.84 -14.81
CA TYR A 9 5.45 6.30 -14.56
C TYR A 9 5.53 7.08 -13.24
N ALA A 10 6.73 7.24 -12.67
CA ALA A 10 6.91 8.11 -11.50
C ALA A 10 6.90 9.58 -11.93
N ALA A 11 5.79 10.27 -11.71
CA ALA A 11 5.73 11.72 -11.88
C ALA A 11 6.66 12.44 -10.87
N ARG A 12 6.80 11.86 -9.68
CA ARG A 12 7.74 12.31 -8.66
C ARG A 12 8.35 11.10 -7.97
N GLN A 13 9.67 11.12 -7.79
CA GLN A 13 10.40 10.11 -7.03
C GLN A 13 11.43 10.82 -6.15
N PHE A 14 11.46 10.43 -4.88
CA PHE A 14 12.41 10.93 -3.90
C PHE A 14 12.78 9.81 -2.94
N HIS A 15 14.02 9.76 -2.54
CA HIS A 15 14.48 8.88 -1.47
C HIS A 15 15.65 9.53 -0.73
N GLU A 16 15.69 9.31 0.56
CA GLU A 16 16.71 9.81 1.48
C GLU A 16 17.06 8.71 2.49
N GLY A 17 18.18 8.86 3.18
CA GLY A 17 18.61 7.88 4.18
C GLY A 17 19.04 6.54 3.56
N ALA A 18 18.59 5.43 4.15
CA ALA A 18 19.05 4.09 3.76
C ALA A 18 18.30 3.51 2.57
N LEU A 19 16.99 3.80 2.44
CA LEU A 19 16.20 3.22 1.36
C LEU A 19 16.50 3.86 0.00
N ARG A 20 16.47 3.04 -1.04
CA ARG A 20 16.58 3.48 -2.44
C ARG A 20 15.44 2.89 -3.25
N VAL A 21 14.91 3.68 -4.17
CA VAL A 21 13.96 3.22 -5.18
C VAL A 21 14.73 3.05 -6.49
N LEU A 22 14.77 1.82 -6.99
CA LEU A 22 15.49 1.49 -8.22
C LEU A 22 14.78 2.04 -9.47
N ARG A 23 15.44 1.91 -10.63
CA ARG A 23 14.86 2.29 -11.92
C ARG A 23 13.59 1.50 -12.20
N PRO A 24 12.59 2.12 -12.87
CA PRO A 24 11.35 1.44 -13.21
C PRO A 24 11.56 0.31 -14.20
N HIS A 25 10.75 -0.73 -14.04
CA HIS A 25 10.63 -1.83 -14.98
C HIS A 25 9.17 -1.97 -15.45
N TYR A 26 8.98 -2.52 -16.63
CA TYR A 26 7.68 -2.92 -17.17
C TYR A 26 7.78 -4.41 -17.46
N LEU A 27 7.01 -5.21 -16.72
CA LEU A 27 7.11 -6.67 -16.77
C LEU A 27 6.39 -7.26 -17.98
N ASP A 28 5.40 -6.51 -18.49
CA ASP A 28 4.60 -6.86 -19.64
C ASP A 28 4.20 -5.61 -20.46
N ARG A 29 3.25 -5.77 -21.39
CA ARG A 29 2.75 -4.67 -22.23
C ARG A 29 1.55 -3.92 -21.65
N SER A 30 1.15 -4.17 -20.42
CA SER A 30 -0.01 -3.55 -19.78
C SER A 30 0.18 -2.07 -19.43
N GLY A 31 1.41 -1.56 -19.50
CA GLY A 31 1.73 -0.22 -19.05
C GLY A 31 1.90 -0.08 -17.54
N GLN A 32 1.68 -1.14 -16.76
CA GLN A 32 1.92 -1.14 -15.32
C GLN A 32 3.41 -0.98 -15.02
N VAL A 33 3.76 -0.01 -14.20
CA VAL A 33 5.15 0.22 -13.78
C VAL A 33 5.49 -0.62 -12.54
N THR A 34 6.69 -1.16 -12.51
CA THR A 34 7.22 -1.89 -11.35
C THR A 34 8.40 -1.10 -10.75
N TYR A 35 8.31 -0.82 -9.45
CA TYR A 35 9.39 -0.25 -8.68
C TYR A 35 9.87 -1.24 -7.61
N THR A 36 11.17 -1.30 -7.44
CA THR A 36 11.84 -2.09 -6.41
C THR A 36 12.46 -1.16 -5.38
N VAL A 37 12.07 -1.34 -4.12
CA VAL A 37 12.71 -0.70 -2.97
C VAL A 37 13.85 -1.57 -2.48
N VAL A 38 15.00 -0.97 -2.24
CA VAL A 38 16.19 -1.67 -1.72
C VAL A 38 16.74 -0.93 -0.51
N ASN A 39 17.21 -1.68 0.47
CA ASN A 39 18.02 -1.18 1.57
C ASN A 39 19.48 -1.64 1.35
N PRO A 40 20.37 -0.80 0.77
CA PRO A 40 21.78 -1.14 0.58
C PRO A 40 22.53 -1.44 1.89
N GLY A 41 22.04 -0.92 3.02
CA GLY A 41 22.56 -1.23 4.35
C GLY A 41 22.26 -2.65 4.83
N GLY A 42 21.41 -3.37 4.11
CA GLY A 42 21.13 -4.80 4.29
C GLY A 42 20.12 -5.12 5.38
N ALA A 43 19.90 -4.28 6.38
CA ALA A 43 18.92 -4.50 7.45
C ALA A 43 18.46 -3.21 8.11
N TYR A 44 17.39 -3.31 8.90
CA TYR A 44 16.91 -2.29 9.82
C TYR A 44 17.57 -2.50 11.19
N LEU A 45 18.03 -1.43 11.79
CA LEU A 45 18.72 -1.42 13.08
C LEU A 45 17.83 -0.82 14.18
N GLY A 46 18.26 -0.94 15.44
CA GLY A 46 17.55 -0.38 16.58
C GLY A 46 17.33 1.13 16.45
N ALA A 47 16.10 1.57 16.74
CA ALA A 47 15.62 2.95 16.64
C ALA A 47 15.58 3.53 15.20
N ASP A 48 15.85 2.74 14.16
CA ASP A 48 15.62 3.17 12.78
C ASP A 48 14.15 3.47 12.52
N ALA A 49 13.89 4.55 11.78
CA ALA A 49 12.56 4.94 11.36
C ALA A 49 12.51 5.11 9.84
N TYR A 50 11.70 4.30 9.18
CA TYR A 50 11.51 4.32 7.73
C TYR A 50 10.13 4.85 7.38
N LEU A 51 10.09 5.82 6.46
CA LEU A 51 8.85 6.40 5.96
C LEU A 51 8.70 6.10 4.47
N LEU A 52 7.59 5.51 4.08
CA LEU A 52 7.24 5.25 2.69
C LEU A 52 5.94 6.02 2.36
N ASP A 53 6.01 6.89 1.37
CA ASP A 53 4.85 7.63 0.88
C ASP A 53 4.61 7.26 -0.59
N VAL A 54 3.46 6.63 -0.86
CA VAL A 54 3.11 6.08 -2.17
C VAL A 54 1.80 6.73 -2.63
N ALA A 55 1.86 7.49 -3.71
CA ALA A 55 0.67 8.01 -4.36
C ALA A 55 0.56 7.40 -5.76
N VAL A 56 -0.57 6.76 -6.04
CA VAL A 56 -0.92 6.24 -7.37
C VAL A 56 -2.11 7.04 -7.85
N GLU A 57 -1.87 7.90 -8.83
CA GLU A 57 -2.86 8.84 -9.35
C GLU A 57 -3.90 8.12 -10.23
N ARG A 58 -4.89 8.86 -10.68
CA ARG A 58 -5.97 8.35 -11.54
C ARG A 58 -5.43 7.44 -12.66
N ASP A 59 -6.04 6.28 -12.83
CA ASP A 59 -5.78 5.27 -13.86
C ASP A 59 -4.34 4.72 -13.89
N ALA A 60 -3.47 5.16 -12.99
CA ALA A 60 -2.11 4.65 -12.89
C ALA A 60 -2.06 3.29 -12.21
N SER A 61 -1.09 2.45 -12.60
CA SER A 61 -0.92 1.10 -12.09
C SER A 61 0.52 0.83 -11.66
N LEU A 62 0.69 0.36 -10.43
CA LEU A 62 1.98 0.18 -9.79
C LEU A 62 2.12 -1.22 -9.19
N VAL A 63 3.21 -1.91 -9.51
CA VAL A 63 3.75 -2.98 -8.68
C VAL A 63 4.87 -2.40 -7.82
N LEU A 64 4.75 -2.52 -6.50
CA LEU A 64 5.80 -2.14 -5.56
C LEU A 64 6.33 -3.40 -4.88
N THR A 65 7.63 -3.61 -4.95
CA THR A 65 8.30 -4.78 -4.40
C THR A 65 9.62 -4.42 -3.75
N THR A 66 10.24 -5.36 -3.05
CA THR A 66 11.60 -5.24 -2.52
C THR A 66 12.57 -6.10 -3.34
N GLN A 67 13.85 -5.83 -3.24
CA GLN A 67 14.88 -6.63 -3.93
C GLN A 67 15.19 -7.93 -3.18
N SER A 68 15.06 -7.91 -1.87
CA SER A 68 15.36 -9.03 -0.99
C SER A 68 14.54 -8.93 0.30
N ALA A 69 14.62 -9.95 1.15
CA ALA A 69 13.99 -9.96 2.46
C ALA A 69 14.28 -8.69 3.26
N THR A 70 13.25 -8.13 3.87
CA THR A 70 13.42 -7.09 4.89
C THR A 70 13.96 -7.76 6.15
N LYS A 71 15.19 -7.42 6.52
CA LYS A 71 15.85 -7.96 7.71
C LYS A 71 15.81 -6.91 8.81
N VAL A 72 15.46 -7.33 10.01
CA VAL A 72 15.53 -6.49 11.21
C VAL A 72 16.53 -7.14 12.15
N TYR A 73 17.65 -6.49 12.38
CA TYR A 73 18.67 -7.01 13.29
C TYR A 73 18.29 -6.74 14.74
N ARG A 74 19.12 -7.12 15.68
CA ARG A 74 18.93 -6.84 17.10
C ARG A 74 18.74 -5.34 17.34
N THR A 75 17.75 -4.98 18.16
CA THR A 75 17.32 -3.59 18.37
C THR A 75 17.46 -3.12 19.83
N PRO A 76 18.67 -3.10 20.40
CA PRO A 76 18.85 -2.75 21.82
C PRO A 76 18.51 -1.30 22.14
N GLN A 77 18.49 -0.40 21.14
CA GLN A 77 18.15 1.02 21.31
C GLN A 77 16.64 1.30 21.22
N GLY A 78 15.83 0.30 20.92
CA GLY A 78 14.40 0.40 20.69
C GLY A 78 13.99 -0.18 19.33
N PRO A 79 12.71 -0.35 19.09
CA PRO A 79 12.22 -1.02 17.89
C PRO A 79 12.61 -0.26 16.61
N ALA A 80 12.90 -1.01 15.55
CA ALA A 80 12.87 -0.46 14.21
C ALA A 80 11.43 -0.25 13.77
N THR A 81 11.14 0.87 13.10
CA THR A 81 9.79 1.24 12.69
C THR A 81 9.70 1.48 11.18
N GLN A 82 8.56 1.13 10.60
CA GLN A 82 8.21 1.50 9.23
C GLN A 82 6.78 2.02 9.17
N ASP A 83 6.61 3.26 8.74
CA ASP A 83 5.31 3.85 8.45
C ASP A 83 5.15 4.00 6.94
N MET A 84 4.14 3.34 6.36
CA MET A 84 3.79 3.41 4.96
C MET A 84 2.42 4.08 4.79
N THR A 85 2.40 5.16 4.03
CA THR A 85 1.16 5.86 3.65
C THR A 85 0.91 5.67 2.17
N VAL A 86 -0.29 5.22 1.81
CA VAL A 86 -0.69 4.95 0.44
C VAL A 86 -1.92 5.77 0.11
N ARG A 87 -1.90 6.44 -1.03
CA ARG A 87 -3.07 7.13 -1.60
C ARG A 87 -3.33 6.60 -3.01
N LEU A 88 -4.57 6.10 -3.22
CA LEU A 88 -5.00 5.53 -4.48
C LEU A 88 -6.12 6.37 -5.07
N GLY A 89 -5.84 7.01 -6.22
CA GLY A 89 -6.83 7.77 -6.98
C GLY A 89 -7.81 6.89 -7.76
N PRO A 90 -8.85 7.48 -8.37
CA PRO A 90 -9.83 6.75 -9.16
C PRO A 90 -9.20 5.88 -10.27
N GLY A 91 -9.65 4.64 -10.42
CA GLY A 91 -9.15 3.71 -11.42
C GLY A 91 -7.70 3.22 -11.22
N SER A 92 -7.03 3.70 -10.17
CA SER A 92 -5.65 3.31 -9.91
C SER A 92 -5.52 1.89 -9.37
N CYS A 93 -4.32 1.34 -9.45
CA CYS A 93 -4.01 0.01 -8.94
C CYS A 93 -2.66 -0.03 -8.25
N LEU A 94 -2.65 -0.59 -7.05
CA LEU A 94 -1.43 -0.96 -6.34
C LEU A 94 -1.38 -2.45 -6.06
N GLU A 95 -0.32 -3.10 -6.52
CA GLU A 95 0.10 -4.43 -6.10
C GLU A 95 1.40 -4.30 -5.28
N HIS A 96 1.31 -4.37 -3.96
CA HIS A 96 2.46 -4.36 -3.07
C HIS A 96 2.82 -5.80 -2.69
N VAL A 97 3.91 -6.30 -3.27
CA VAL A 97 4.37 -7.69 -3.13
C VAL A 97 5.85 -7.70 -2.74
N PRO A 98 6.17 -7.35 -1.47
CA PRO A 98 7.54 -7.39 -0.96
C PRO A 98 8.03 -8.83 -0.79
N ASP A 99 9.35 -8.99 -0.61
CA ASP A 99 9.92 -10.22 -0.11
C ASP A 99 9.60 -10.39 1.39
N GLN A 100 9.92 -11.55 1.92
CA GLN A 100 9.62 -11.92 3.30
C GLN A 100 10.33 -11.02 4.33
N LEU A 101 9.73 -10.92 5.50
CA LEU A 101 10.28 -10.27 6.68
C LEU A 101 11.01 -11.31 7.56
N ILE A 102 12.24 -10.99 7.95
CA ILE A 102 13.10 -11.79 8.80
C ILE A 102 13.53 -10.94 10.00
N VAL A 103 12.96 -11.22 11.17
CA VAL A 103 13.38 -10.56 12.41
C VAL A 103 14.41 -11.43 13.12
N TYR A 104 15.55 -10.84 13.43
CA TYR A 104 16.67 -11.54 14.09
C TYR A 104 16.45 -11.61 15.61
N ARG A 105 17.17 -12.51 16.25
CA ARG A 105 17.16 -12.66 17.71
C ARG A 105 17.33 -11.31 18.41
N GLY A 106 16.43 -11.02 19.39
CA GLY A 106 16.43 -9.76 20.12
C GLY A 106 16.07 -8.53 19.26
N GLY A 107 15.41 -8.75 18.13
CA GLY A 107 14.87 -7.68 17.28
C GLY A 107 13.42 -7.37 17.63
N SER A 108 13.08 -6.08 17.54
CA SER A 108 11.71 -5.57 17.64
C SER A 108 11.38 -4.76 16.40
N TYR A 109 10.24 -5.05 15.77
CA TYR A 109 9.81 -4.37 14.54
C TYR A 109 8.33 -3.99 14.59
N LEU A 110 8.07 -2.73 14.29
CA LEU A 110 6.72 -2.17 14.25
C LEU A 110 6.45 -1.57 12.88
N GLN A 111 5.53 -2.16 12.13
CA GLN A 111 5.11 -1.66 10.82
C GLN A 111 3.68 -1.15 10.89
N ARG A 112 3.44 0.01 10.27
CA ARG A 112 2.11 0.56 10.05
C ARG A 112 1.92 0.87 8.59
N THR A 113 0.83 0.37 8.01
CA THR A 113 0.42 0.69 6.65
C THR A 113 -0.95 1.36 6.71
N ARG A 114 -1.06 2.56 6.15
CA ARG A 114 -2.33 3.28 6.00
C ARG A 114 -2.60 3.48 4.53
N VAL A 115 -3.81 3.11 4.13
CA VAL A 115 -4.27 3.26 2.76
C VAL A 115 -5.53 4.09 2.75
N ASP A 116 -5.52 5.18 1.98
CA ASP A 116 -6.70 5.92 1.59
C ASP A 116 -6.92 5.68 0.09
N MET A 117 -8.04 5.07 -0.27
CA MET A 117 -8.32 4.65 -1.64
C MET A 117 -9.66 5.18 -2.14
N ASP A 118 -9.70 5.54 -3.42
CA ASP A 118 -10.95 5.80 -4.13
C ASP A 118 -11.74 4.50 -4.31
N PRO A 119 -13.08 4.53 -4.34
CA PRO A 119 -13.90 3.34 -4.56
C PRO A 119 -13.61 2.57 -5.87
N ALA A 120 -13.16 3.27 -6.91
CA ALA A 120 -12.78 2.67 -8.18
C ALA A 120 -11.33 2.16 -8.23
N ALA A 121 -10.58 2.31 -7.13
CA ALA A 121 -9.20 1.83 -7.06
C ALA A 121 -9.11 0.35 -6.69
N SER A 122 -7.98 -0.27 -7.04
CA SER A 122 -7.62 -1.64 -6.69
C SER A 122 -6.44 -1.67 -5.75
N LEU A 123 -6.53 -2.42 -4.67
CA LEU A 123 -5.46 -2.62 -3.71
C LEU A 123 -5.18 -4.10 -3.51
N LEU A 124 -3.90 -4.47 -3.57
CA LEU A 124 -3.40 -5.76 -3.15
C LEU A 124 -2.15 -5.56 -2.27
N LEU A 125 -2.18 -6.11 -1.06
CA LEU A 125 -1.06 -6.10 -0.12
C LEU A 125 -0.71 -7.53 0.26
N ALA A 126 0.52 -7.95 0.03
CA ALA A 126 1.05 -9.26 0.43
C ALA A 126 2.13 -9.08 1.49
N GLU A 127 2.12 -9.95 2.50
CA GLU A 127 3.16 -10.00 3.52
C GLU A 127 3.48 -11.47 3.85
N VAL A 128 4.76 -11.77 4.03
CA VAL A 128 5.25 -13.07 4.48
C VAL A 128 6.23 -12.87 5.62
N VAL A 129 5.95 -13.52 6.74
CA VAL A 129 6.79 -13.47 7.96
C VAL A 129 7.42 -14.84 8.17
N THR A 130 8.72 -14.85 8.37
CA THR A 130 9.50 -16.04 8.68
C THR A 130 9.60 -16.28 10.20
N PRO A 131 10.07 -17.44 10.66
CA PRO A 131 10.32 -17.68 12.08
C PRO A 131 11.44 -16.80 12.66
N GLY A 132 12.05 -15.95 11.84
CA GLY A 132 13.19 -15.15 12.20
C GLY A 132 14.51 -15.89 12.02
N TRP A 133 15.58 -15.30 12.57
CA TRP A 133 16.91 -15.87 12.52
C TRP A 133 17.62 -15.74 13.88
N SER A 134 18.28 -16.80 14.32
CA SER A 134 19.17 -16.78 15.47
C SER A 134 20.41 -17.64 15.20
N PRO A 135 21.56 -17.35 15.86
CA PRO A 135 22.76 -18.16 15.73
C PRO A 135 22.59 -19.61 16.24
N SER A 136 21.66 -19.82 17.16
CA SER A 136 21.32 -21.13 17.72
C SER A 136 20.35 -21.94 16.88
N GLY A 137 19.82 -21.36 15.79
CA GLY A 137 18.73 -21.98 15.01
C GLY A 137 17.35 -21.92 15.68
N GLU A 138 17.22 -21.24 16.81
CA GLU A 138 15.95 -21.06 17.51
C GLU A 138 14.99 -20.18 16.70
N SER A 139 13.78 -20.68 16.49
CA SER A 139 12.69 -19.96 15.83
C SER A 139 12.02 -19.00 16.79
N PHE A 140 11.57 -17.86 16.27
CA PHE A 140 10.85 -16.84 17.04
C PHE A 140 11.64 -16.31 18.25
N ALA A 141 12.96 -16.16 18.09
CA ALA A 141 13.86 -15.65 19.13
C ALA A 141 13.93 -14.11 19.17
N TYR A 142 13.02 -13.42 18.51
CA TYR A 142 12.90 -11.97 18.54
C TYR A 142 11.94 -11.49 19.64
N ASP A 143 12.03 -10.22 20.02
CA ASP A 143 11.27 -9.67 21.14
C ASP A 143 9.82 -9.34 20.74
N GLU A 144 9.63 -8.62 19.62
CA GLU A 144 8.32 -8.25 19.11
C GLU A 144 8.29 -8.07 17.60
N LEU A 145 7.24 -8.56 16.99
CA LEU A 145 6.83 -8.21 15.63
C LEU A 145 5.40 -7.70 15.67
N ARG A 146 5.17 -6.51 15.10
CA ARG A 146 3.83 -5.96 14.96
C ARG A 146 3.65 -5.35 13.58
N LEU A 147 2.71 -5.90 12.82
CA LEU A 147 2.27 -5.38 11.54
C LEU A 147 0.83 -4.89 11.70
N ARG A 148 0.56 -3.67 11.30
CA ARG A 148 -0.79 -3.09 11.34
C ARG A 148 -1.12 -2.42 10.02
N THR A 149 -2.20 -2.84 9.39
CA THR A 149 -2.74 -2.27 8.17
C THR A 149 -4.11 -1.67 8.41
N GLU A 150 -4.34 -0.45 7.96
CA GLU A 150 -5.64 0.21 7.97
C GLU A 150 -5.96 0.69 6.56
N VAL A 151 -7.10 0.26 6.02
CA VAL A 151 -7.61 0.69 4.72
C VAL A 151 -8.88 1.49 4.92
N ARG A 152 -8.93 2.66 4.30
CA ARG A 152 -10.08 3.55 4.26
C ARG A 152 -10.48 3.80 2.81
N VAL A 153 -11.77 3.87 2.57
CA VAL A 153 -12.33 4.28 1.29
C VAL A 153 -12.76 5.73 1.41
N THR A 154 -12.24 6.58 0.55
CA THR A 154 -12.64 7.98 0.43
C THR A 154 -13.95 8.09 -0.36
N PRO A 155 -14.76 9.12 -0.15
CA PRO A 155 -15.90 9.36 -1.05
C PRO A 155 -15.40 9.53 -2.48
N PRO A 156 -16.19 9.10 -3.49
CA PRO A 156 -15.82 9.30 -4.88
C PRO A 156 -15.64 10.79 -5.17
N GLU A 157 -14.60 11.12 -5.96
CA GLU A 157 -14.43 12.48 -6.45
C GLU A 157 -15.67 12.91 -7.27
N VAL A 158 -16.41 13.89 -6.77
CA VAL A 158 -17.45 14.53 -7.58
C VAL A 158 -16.74 15.36 -8.65
N PRO A 159 -16.93 15.09 -9.94
CA PRO A 159 -16.35 15.93 -10.98
C PRO A 159 -16.76 17.37 -10.73
N ALA A 160 -15.82 18.28 -10.67
CA ALA A 160 -16.16 19.70 -10.61
C ALA A 160 -17.10 20.01 -11.78
N PRO A 161 -18.22 20.74 -11.55
CA PRO A 161 -19.09 21.14 -12.64
C PRO A 161 -18.25 21.83 -13.70
N ALA A 162 -18.39 21.39 -14.95
CA ALA A 162 -17.68 21.98 -16.07
C ALA A 162 -17.86 23.51 -15.99
N ALA A 163 -16.75 24.24 -15.92
CA ALA A 163 -16.83 25.69 -15.92
C ALA A 163 -17.67 26.12 -17.13
N PRO A 164 -18.68 27.00 -16.95
CA PRO A 164 -19.48 27.44 -18.07
C PRO A 164 -18.53 28.02 -19.12
N ASP A 165 -18.67 27.55 -20.34
CA ASP A 165 -17.94 28.03 -21.48
C ASP A 165 -18.10 29.56 -21.56
N ARG A 166 -17.12 30.28 -21.05
CA ARG A 166 -17.05 31.73 -21.23
C ARG A 166 -16.67 31.95 -22.64
N GLY A 167 -17.71 32.09 -23.49
CA GLY A 167 -17.54 32.51 -24.87
C GLY A 167 -16.50 33.61 -24.95
N ALA A 168 -15.57 33.47 -25.86
CA ALA A 168 -14.47 34.38 -26.06
C ALA A 168 -15.02 35.82 -26.20
N PRO A 169 -14.49 36.82 -25.44
CA PRO A 169 -14.84 38.18 -25.66
C PRO A 169 -14.27 38.62 -27.02
N ALA A 170 -15.12 39.14 -27.87
CA ALA A 170 -14.72 39.77 -29.11
C ALA A 170 -13.68 40.87 -28.84
N ALA A 171 -12.59 40.80 -29.57
CA ALA A 171 -11.54 41.80 -29.55
C ALA A 171 -12.07 43.13 -30.11
N GLU A 172 -12.26 44.13 -29.28
CA GLU A 172 -12.29 45.52 -29.69
C GLU A 172 -11.00 46.20 -29.21
N ALA A 173 -10.18 46.53 -30.18
CA ALA A 173 -9.00 47.36 -30.00
C ALA A 173 -9.44 48.81 -29.77
N GLN A 174 -9.04 49.40 -28.62
CA GLN A 174 -8.95 50.85 -28.50
C GLN A 174 -7.64 51.23 -27.83
N ASP A 175 -6.85 51.84 -28.65
CA ASP A 175 -5.58 52.51 -28.41
C ASP A 175 -5.80 53.75 -27.52
N ARG A 176 -5.10 53.87 -26.37
CA ARG A 176 -4.92 55.13 -25.65
C ARG A 176 -3.59 55.15 -24.90
N PRO A 177 -2.83 56.24 -24.96
CA PRO A 177 -1.46 56.32 -24.48
C PRO A 177 -1.35 56.49 -22.97
N ALA A 178 -0.25 56.00 -22.41
CA ALA A 178 0.14 56.00 -21.01
C ALA A 178 0.46 57.42 -20.49
N ASP A 179 0.00 57.72 -19.27
CA ASP A 179 0.42 58.85 -18.45
C ASP A 179 1.29 58.31 -17.28
N PRO A 180 2.51 58.82 -17.07
CA PRO A 180 3.41 58.33 -16.02
C PRO A 180 3.43 59.29 -14.84
N SER A 181 2.61 59.01 -13.80
CA SER A 181 2.87 59.55 -12.46
C SER A 181 1.92 58.96 -11.42
N HIS A 182 2.37 57.97 -10.66
CA HIS A 182 2.02 57.90 -9.21
C HIS A 182 2.93 56.93 -8.45
N VAL A 183 3.50 57.44 -7.36
CA VAL A 183 4.42 56.81 -6.45
C VAL A 183 3.61 56.18 -5.31
N PRO A 184 4.01 55.00 -4.72
CA PRO A 184 3.22 54.24 -3.77
C PRO A 184 3.37 54.75 -2.31
N GLY A 185 2.24 54.86 -1.63
CA GLY A 185 2.15 55.03 -0.18
C GLY A 185 1.83 53.69 0.50
N GLY A 186 2.47 53.46 1.65
CA GLY A 186 2.48 52.25 2.47
C GLY A 186 1.18 51.94 3.23
N PRO A 187 1.24 50.99 4.18
CA PRO A 187 0.15 50.07 4.45
C PRO A 187 -0.82 50.51 5.55
N ASP A 188 -2.10 50.31 5.34
CA ASP A 188 -3.09 50.36 6.39
C ASP A 188 -3.84 49.03 6.57
N ARG A 189 -3.88 48.62 7.83
CA ARG A 189 -4.63 47.49 8.35
C ARG A 189 -6.13 47.77 8.26
N ALA A 190 -6.88 46.89 7.67
CA ALA A 190 -8.30 46.79 7.93
C ALA A 190 -8.71 45.31 8.05
N ALA A 191 -9.15 44.92 9.23
CA ALA A 191 -9.81 43.67 9.53
C ALA A 191 -11.17 43.64 8.82
N SER A 192 -11.42 42.64 8.01
CA SER A 192 -12.75 42.30 7.54
C SER A 192 -13.08 40.88 7.99
N SER A 193 -14.06 40.78 8.89
CA SER A 193 -14.77 39.60 9.29
C SER A 193 -15.48 39.00 8.08
N GLY A 194 -14.85 38.01 7.46
CA GLY A 194 -15.46 37.17 6.43
C GLY A 194 -16.08 35.91 7.07
N GLY A 195 -17.39 35.79 6.93
CA GLY A 195 -18.16 34.67 7.45
C GLY A 195 -17.59 33.32 6.97
N THR A 196 -17.35 32.44 7.92
CA THR A 196 -17.10 31.03 7.69
C THR A 196 -18.40 30.38 7.20
N GLY A 197 -18.61 30.39 5.90
CA GLY A 197 -19.51 29.44 5.26
C GLY A 197 -18.93 28.05 5.48
N ALA A 198 -19.47 27.29 6.44
CA ALA A 198 -19.19 25.88 6.56
C ALA A 198 -19.52 25.22 5.23
N ALA A 199 -18.49 24.70 4.55
CA ALA A 199 -18.71 23.81 3.43
C ALA A 199 -19.65 22.68 3.89
N PRO A 200 -20.61 22.20 3.07
CA PRO A 200 -21.48 21.08 3.43
C PRO A 200 -20.56 19.95 3.91
N ALA A 201 -20.98 19.27 4.99
CA ALA A 201 -20.22 18.17 5.58
C ALA A 201 -19.98 17.11 4.51
N GLY A 202 -18.84 17.22 3.81
CA GLY A 202 -18.44 16.30 2.77
C GLY A 202 -18.42 14.90 3.37
N GLU A 203 -18.89 13.93 2.63
CA GLU A 203 -18.80 12.53 3.01
C GLU A 203 -17.36 12.23 3.46
N ARG A 204 -17.23 11.57 4.60
CA ARG A 204 -15.92 11.30 5.21
C ARG A 204 -15.40 9.95 4.74
N ALA A 205 -14.07 9.86 4.62
CA ALA A 205 -13.43 8.57 4.42
C ALA A 205 -13.92 7.54 5.47
N ARG A 206 -14.36 6.38 5.00
CA ARG A 206 -14.89 5.29 5.84
C ARG A 206 -13.85 4.19 5.95
N ARG A 207 -13.68 3.67 7.15
CA ARG A 207 -12.80 2.52 7.37
C ARG A 207 -13.40 1.29 6.71
N LEU A 208 -12.61 0.63 5.85
CA LEU A 208 -12.95 -0.65 5.25
C LEU A 208 -12.48 -1.79 6.16
N VAL A 209 -11.20 -1.82 6.50
CA VAL A 209 -10.62 -2.89 7.29
C VAL A 209 -9.46 -2.38 8.15
N VAL A 210 -9.32 -2.96 9.32
CA VAL A 210 -8.10 -2.91 10.13
C VAL A 210 -7.63 -4.32 10.36
N ASP A 211 -6.40 -4.59 9.97
CA ASP A 211 -5.75 -5.85 10.21
C ASP A 211 -4.52 -5.67 11.08
N GLN A 212 -4.25 -6.65 11.96
CA GLN A 212 -3.08 -6.61 12.80
C GLN A 212 -2.56 -8.02 13.09
N LEU A 213 -1.28 -8.22 12.82
CA LEU A 213 -0.49 -9.33 13.32
C LEU A 213 0.43 -8.82 14.43
N ARG A 214 0.41 -9.48 15.60
CA ARG A 214 1.35 -9.18 16.68
C ARG A 214 1.89 -10.49 17.24
N ILE A 215 3.20 -10.63 17.24
CA ILE A 215 3.92 -11.78 17.76
C ILE A 215 4.86 -11.30 18.86
N ARG A 216 4.72 -11.86 20.06
CA ARG A 216 5.58 -11.65 21.23
C ARG A 216 5.87 -13.01 21.86
N PRO A 217 6.90 -13.71 21.39
CA PRO A 217 7.12 -15.11 21.77
C PRO A 217 7.25 -15.34 23.28
N ASP A 218 7.95 -14.46 23.97
CA ASP A 218 8.18 -14.58 25.43
C ASP A 218 6.90 -14.42 26.26
N VAL A 219 5.95 -13.62 25.77
CA VAL A 219 4.68 -13.37 26.48
C VAL A 219 3.73 -14.56 26.38
N HIS A 220 3.85 -15.35 25.32
CA HIS A 220 2.91 -16.44 25.01
C HIS A 220 3.44 -17.82 25.42
N GLY A 221 4.62 -17.91 26.05
CA GLY A 221 5.21 -19.19 26.45
C GLY A 221 5.60 -20.08 25.27
N GLY A 222 5.85 -19.48 24.11
CA GLY A 222 6.20 -20.15 22.86
C GLY A 222 5.14 -19.98 21.77
N MET A 223 5.49 -20.31 20.55
CA MET A 223 4.65 -20.06 19.36
C MET A 223 4.00 -21.32 18.77
N SER A 224 4.24 -22.51 19.33
CA SER A 224 3.76 -23.79 18.78
C SER A 224 2.32 -24.17 19.14
N GLY A 225 1.69 -23.42 20.07
CA GLY A 225 0.34 -23.71 20.56
C GLY A 225 -0.75 -23.50 19.51
N VAL A 226 -1.91 -24.12 19.76
CA VAL A 226 -3.16 -23.91 19.01
C VAL A 226 -3.57 -22.45 19.07
N GLY A 227 -3.93 -21.88 17.94
CA GLY A 227 -4.28 -20.45 17.82
C GLY A 227 -3.06 -19.53 17.67
N PHE A 228 -1.83 -20.08 17.68
CA PHE A 228 -0.60 -19.37 17.31
C PHE A 228 -0.08 -19.90 15.97
N MET A 229 1.08 -20.57 15.97
CA MET A 229 1.68 -21.11 14.75
C MET A 229 1.39 -22.60 14.50
N GLU A 230 0.78 -23.29 15.44
CA GLU A 230 0.33 -24.70 15.32
C GLU A 230 1.40 -25.67 14.78
N GLY A 231 2.65 -25.43 15.14
CA GLY A 231 3.80 -26.18 14.63
C GLY A 231 4.36 -25.68 13.30
N PHE A 232 3.68 -24.78 12.62
CA PHE A 232 4.22 -24.10 11.43
C PHE A 232 5.26 -23.06 11.81
N SER A 233 6.09 -22.68 10.83
CA SER A 233 7.18 -21.72 11.05
C SER A 233 6.98 -20.39 10.36
N HIS A 234 6.19 -20.33 9.30
CA HIS A 234 5.96 -19.14 8.48
C HIS A 234 4.49 -18.75 8.52
N THR A 235 4.21 -17.45 8.50
CA THR A 235 2.86 -16.94 8.33
C THR A 235 2.82 -15.94 7.18
N GLY A 236 1.71 -15.94 6.45
CA GLY A 236 1.46 -15.02 5.35
C GLY A 236 0.10 -14.37 5.45
N GLN A 237 0.02 -13.19 4.87
CA GLN A 237 -1.21 -12.45 4.71
C GLN A 237 -1.28 -11.86 3.32
N LEU A 238 -2.45 -12.00 2.69
CA LEU A 238 -2.78 -11.32 1.45
C LEU A 238 -4.11 -10.61 1.63
N LEU A 239 -4.10 -9.29 1.49
CA LEU A 239 -5.28 -8.44 1.58
C LEU A 239 -5.57 -7.87 0.19
N VAL A 240 -6.82 -8.02 -0.26
CA VAL A 240 -7.31 -7.48 -1.53
C VAL A 240 -8.54 -6.63 -1.27
N ALA A 241 -8.55 -5.39 -1.76
CA ALA A 241 -9.69 -4.50 -1.68
C ALA A 241 -10.03 -3.95 -3.08
N ASP A 242 -11.27 -4.21 -3.54
CA ASP A 242 -11.74 -3.82 -4.86
C ASP A 242 -13.27 -3.94 -4.95
N ALA A 243 -13.93 -3.05 -5.67
CA ALA A 243 -15.37 -3.12 -5.89
C ALA A 243 -15.80 -4.30 -6.78
N ARG A 244 -14.88 -4.88 -7.56
CA ARG A 244 -15.13 -6.03 -8.46
C ARG A 244 -15.03 -7.40 -7.78
N LEU A 245 -14.76 -7.45 -6.48
CA LEU A 245 -14.79 -8.69 -5.70
C LEU A 245 -16.23 -9.18 -5.54
N ASP A 246 -16.71 -9.91 -6.54
CA ASP A 246 -18.02 -10.56 -6.51
C ASP A 246 -17.97 -11.95 -5.86
N ASP A 247 -19.15 -12.60 -5.75
CA ASP A 247 -19.26 -13.90 -5.11
C ASP A 247 -18.59 -15.00 -5.93
N GLU A 248 -18.68 -14.95 -7.27
CA GLU A 248 -18.04 -15.92 -8.15
C GLU A 248 -16.50 -15.88 -8.01
N LEU A 249 -15.94 -14.68 -7.99
CA LEU A 249 -14.50 -14.51 -7.77
C LEU A 249 -14.09 -14.98 -6.37
N TYR A 250 -14.90 -14.67 -5.35
CA TYR A 250 -14.63 -15.15 -3.99
C TYR A 250 -14.55 -16.68 -3.92
N GLU A 251 -15.53 -17.39 -4.51
CA GLU A 251 -15.52 -18.86 -4.59
C GLU A 251 -14.28 -19.37 -5.33
N ARG A 252 -13.90 -18.72 -6.43
CA ARG A 252 -12.69 -19.06 -7.17
C ARG A 252 -11.42 -18.88 -6.31
N LEU A 253 -11.35 -17.84 -5.51
CA LEU A 253 -10.23 -17.63 -4.57
C LEU A 253 -10.24 -18.68 -3.45
N CYS A 254 -11.39 -19.12 -2.97
CA CYS A 254 -11.50 -20.25 -2.03
C CYS A 254 -10.88 -21.52 -2.62
N GLU A 255 -11.21 -21.87 -3.86
CA GLU A 255 -10.62 -23.02 -4.54
C GLU A 255 -9.08 -22.95 -4.61
N LEU A 256 -8.52 -21.77 -4.91
CA LEU A 256 -7.07 -21.58 -4.96
C LEU A 256 -6.42 -21.74 -3.58
N VAL A 257 -7.08 -21.25 -2.53
CA VAL A 257 -6.62 -21.39 -1.15
C VAL A 257 -6.65 -22.87 -0.73
N ASP A 258 -7.74 -23.59 -0.98
CA ASP A 258 -7.90 -25.00 -0.64
C ASP A 258 -6.89 -25.90 -1.40
N ALA A 259 -6.60 -25.56 -2.66
CA ALA A 259 -5.64 -26.29 -3.48
C ALA A 259 -4.16 -25.99 -3.15
N SER A 260 -3.88 -25.01 -2.28
CA SER A 260 -2.52 -24.49 -2.05
C SER A 260 -1.57 -25.44 -1.31
N GLY A 261 -2.11 -26.41 -0.57
CA GLY A 261 -1.34 -27.29 0.31
C GLY A 261 -0.74 -26.57 1.54
N THR A 262 -1.15 -25.33 1.79
CA THR A 262 -0.83 -24.57 3.01
C THR A 262 -1.97 -24.66 4.03
N HIS A 263 -1.69 -24.42 5.31
CA HIS A 263 -2.76 -24.27 6.30
C HIS A 263 -3.30 -22.84 6.22
N SER A 264 -4.31 -22.64 5.40
CA SER A 264 -4.78 -21.31 5.05
C SER A 264 -6.29 -21.18 5.12
N GLY A 265 -6.74 -19.96 5.37
CA GLY A 265 -8.13 -19.58 5.30
C GLY A 265 -8.30 -18.27 4.54
N ILE A 266 -9.44 -18.10 3.87
CA ILE A 266 -9.87 -16.87 3.22
C ILE A 266 -11.15 -16.37 3.87
N THR A 267 -11.24 -15.07 4.10
CA THR A 267 -12.43 -14.44 4.68
C THR A 267 -12.79 -13.18 3.93
N ARG A 268 -14.10 -12.91 3.82
CA ARG A 268 -14.59 -11.58 3.51
C ARG A 268 -14.28 -10.69 4.70
N ALA A 269 -13.40 -9.74 4.52
CA ALA A 269 -12.93 -8.84 5.57
C ALA A 269 -13.58 -7.47 5.44
N GLY A 270 -13.58 -6.72 6.55
CA GLY A 270 -14.07 -5.35 6.55
C GLY A 270 -15.49 -5.19 7.04
N ALA A 271 -15.91 -3.94 7.20
CA ALA A 271 -17.19 -3.55 7.73
C ALA A 271 -17.96 -2.71 6.69
N GLY A 272 -19.10 -3.24 6.26
CA GLY A 272 -20.16 -2.46 5.59
C GLY A 272 -19.86 -1.99 4.18
N GLU A 273 -18.93 -2.59 3.46
CA GLU A 273 -18.64 -2.32 2.03
C GLU A 273 -18.73 -0.82 1.66
N PRO A 274 -17.90 0.04 2.28
CA PRO A 274 -18.01 1.48 2.07
C PRO A 274 -17.86 1.83 0.59
N TYR A 275 -18.83 2.55 0.07
CA TYR A 275 -18.92 2.95 -1.35
C TYR A 275 -18.84 1.76 -2.34
N GLY A 276 -19.31 0.56 -1.92
CA GLY A 276 -19.31 -0.65 -2.74
C GLY A 276 -17.96 -1.39 -2.80
N VAL A 277 -16.95 -0.94 -2.09
CA VAL A 277 -15.65 -1.63 -2.04
C VAL A 277 -15.75 -2.82 -1.10
N ARG A 278 -15.36 -3.99 -1.59
CA ARG A 278 -15.26 -5.24 -0.84
C ARG A 278 -13.79 -5.55 -0.51
N CYS A 279 -13.60 -6.36 0.51
CA CYS A 279 -12.28 -6.79 0.93
C CYS A 279 -12.26 -8.29 1.23
N VAL A 280 -11.20 -8.96 0.80
CA VAL A 280 -10.89 -10.33 1.21
C VAL A 280 -9.51 -10.36 1.84
N CYS A 281 -9.36 -11.25 2.83
CA CYS A 281 -8.09 -11.50 3.50
C CYS A 281 -7.81 -13.00 3.47
N VAL A 282 -6.64 -13.39 2.97
CA VAL A 282 -6.10 -14.73 3.06
C VAL A 282 -5.04 -14.74 4.14
N ARG A 283 -5.17 -15.67 5.09
CA ARG A 283 -4.15 -15.94 6.12
C ARG A 283 -3.62 -17.34 5.96
N SER A 284 -2.31 -17.48 6.06
CA SER A 284 -1.62 -18.71 5.73
C SER A 284 -0.58 -19.05 6.79
N LEU A 285 -0.49 -20.32 7.14
CA LEU A 285 0.61 -20.91 7.88
C LEU A 285 1.27 -21.97 6.99
N ALA A 286 2.60 -22.04 7.02
CA ALA A 286 3.37 -23.01 6.26
C ALA A 286 4.74 -23.29 6.91
N HIS A 287 5.47 -24.25 6.35
CA HIS A 287 6.85 -24.54 6.76
C HIS A 287 7.90 -23.83 5.90
N SER A 288 7.48 -23.03 4.91
CA SER A 288 8.41 -22.30 4.05
C SER A 288 7.79 -21.03 3.45
N THR A 289 8.64 -20.04 3.20
CA THR A 289 8.30 -18.83 2.43
C THR A 289 7.75 -19.18 1.05
N SER A 290 8.35 -20.18 0.37
CA SER A 290 7.98 -20.54 -1.00
C SER A 290 6.54 -21.05 -1.10
N ALA A 291 6.05 -21.82 -0.12
CA ALA A 291 4.67 -22.30 -0.10
C ALA A 291 3.67 -21.14 -0.01
N ILE A 292 3.89 -20.19 0.90
CA ILE A 292 3.03 -19.00 1.05
C ILE A 292 3.10 -18.12 -0.20
N THR A 293 4.31 -17.88 -0.71
CA THR A 293 4.50 -17.05 -1.90
C THR A 293 3.83 -17.68 -3.13
N ALA A 294 3.83 -19.01 -3.25
CA ALA A 294 3.13 -19.71 -4.34
C ALA A 294 1.61 -19.46 -4.27
N LEU A 295 1.01 -19.56 -3.08
CA LEU A 295 -0.41 -19.24 -2.89
C LEU A 295 -0.70 -17.76 -3.22
N HIS A 296 0.07 -16.83 -2.64
CA HIS A 296 -0.11 -15.40 -2.93
C HIS A 296 -0.01 -15.12 -4.43
N ARG A 297 0.95 -15.74 -5.12
CA ARG A 297 1.11 -15.59 -6.57
C ARG A 297 -0.08 -16.16 -7.34
N ALA A 298 -0.62 -17.30 -6.96
CA ALA A 298 -1.79 -17.87 -7.61
C ALA A 298 -3.01 -16.94 -7.52
N VAL A 299 -3.25 -16.35 -6.35
CA VAL A 299 -4.31 -15.35 -6.16
C VAL A 299 -4.04 -14.07 -6.98
N VAL A 300 -2.82 -13.54 -6.93
CA VAL A 300 -2.43 -12.36 -7.72
C VAL A 300 -2.64 -12.60 -9.21
N ASP A 301 -2.21 -13.74 -9.72
CA ASP A 301 -2.29 -14.08 -11.15
C ASP A 301 -3.76 -14.23 -11.59
N GLU A 302 -4.63 -14.84 -10.78
CA GLU A 302 -6.07 -14.90 -11.01
C GLU A 302 -6.69 -13.51 -11.13
N LEU A 303 -6.41 -12.61 -10.16
CA LEU A 303 -6.93 -11.26 -10.15
C LEU A 303 -6.42 -10.43 -11.35
N ARG A 304 -5.15 -10.56 -11.69
CA ARG A 304 -4.54 -9.89 -12.84
C ARG A 304 -5.20 -10.31 -14.16
N GLN A 305 -5.40 -11.61 -14.34
CA GLN A 305 -6.04 -12.17 -15.52
C GLN A 305 -7.51 -11.71 -15.61
N ARG A 306 -8.26 -11.88 -14.51
CA ARG A 306 -9.71 -11.62 -14.50
C ARG A 306 -10.05 -10.13 -14.65
N TRP A 307 -9.32 -9.26 -13.97
CA TRP A 307 -9.65 -7.83 -13.97
C TRP A 307 -9.04 -7.03 -15.10
N ARG A 308 -7.93 -7.48 -15.67
CA ARG A 308 -7.13 -6.69 -16.62
C ARG A 308 -6.58 -7.46 -17.79
N GLY A 309 -6.81 -8.78 -17.89
CA GLY A 309 -6.20 -9.61 -18.93
C GLY A 309 -4.66 -9.60 -18.90
N GLN A 310 -4.08 -9.31 -17.73
CA GLN A 310 -2.62 -9.23 -17.57
C GLN A 310 -1.98 -10.60 -17.45
N SER A 311 -0.74 -10.70 -17.88
CA SER A 311 0.09 -11.89 -17.68
C SER A 311 0.38 -12.13 -16.19
N PRO A 312 0.67 -13.39 -15.79
CA PRO A 312 1.15 -13.72 -14.45
C PRO A 312 2.28 -12.82 -13.98
N LEU A 313 2.26 -12.45 -12.69
CA LEU A 313 3.27 -11.59 -12.10
C LEU A 313 4.61 -12.33 -11.99
N ARG A 314 5.55 -11.99 -12.85
CA ARG A 314 6.90 -12.56 -12.86
C ARG A 314 7.91 -11.50 -12.46
N LEU A 315 8.12 -11.35 -11.16
CA LEU A 315 9.15 -10.47 -10.62
C LEU A 315 10.53 -11.06 -10.95
N ARG A 316 11.27 -10.39 -11.83
CA ARG A 316 12.66 -10.75 -12.16
C ARG A 316 13.56 -10.09 -11.11
N LYS A 317 13.88 -10.80 -10.05
CA LYS A 317 14.69 -10.26 -8.94
C LYS A 317 16.16 -10.70 -9.01
N TYR A 318 16.47 -11.70 -9.85
CA TYR A 318 17.82 -12.29 -10.00
C TYR A 318 18.10 -12.57 -11.47
#